data_4f11d92d6e1e029056a43f5646d72255
#
_entry.id   4f11d92d6e1e029056a43f5646d72255
#
_cell.length_a   1.000
_cell.length_b   1.000
_cell.length_c   1.000
_cell.angle_alpha   90.00
_cell.angle_beta   90.00
_cell.angle_gamma   90.00
#
_symmetry.space_group_name_H-M   'P 1'
#
loop_
_entity.id
_entity.type
_entity.pdbx_description
1 polymer ?
#
loop_
_entity_poly.entity_id
_entity_poly.type
_entity_poly.pdbx_seq_one_letter_code
_entity_poly.pdbx_strand_id
1 'polypeptide(L)'
;METYKRAVQDYSGAHTDFLVLAPREAVVERNRLRCASKASCESIITVIPLFTGPGVVANLLDVFRDNGLNMTSLISRPIKAADGTYSFVITLDAAPWDANMQAVFREIEEHGDWVKILAVYEQRDIAHVPVAQWNLPQVGINPMLVEE
;
A
#
# COMPACT_ATOMS: atom_id res chain seq x y z
N MET A 1 -34.46 -6.73 14.07
CA MET A 1 -34.00 -6.37 12.70
C MET A 1 -33.85 -7.64 11.92
N GLU A 2 -34.70 -7.84 10.91
CA GLU A 2 -34.65 -9.06 10.07
C GLU A 2 -33.65 -8.87 8.93
N THR A 3 -32.79 -9.88 8.71
CA THR A 3 -31.86 -9.91 7.59
C THR A 3 -32.62 -10.37 6.35
N TYR A 4 -32.82 -9.49 5.38
CA TYR A 4 -33.57 -9.80 4.18
C TYR A 4 -32.82 -10.74 3.23
N LYS A 5 -31.51 -10.55 3.05
CA LYS A 5 -30.65 -11.40 2.22
C LYS A 5 -29.23 -11.40 2.77
N ARG A 6 -28.58 -12.57 2.76
CA ARG A 6 -27.16 -12.72 3.07
C ARG A 6 -26.37 -12.90 1.79
N ALA A 7 -25.10 -12.47 1.82
CA ALA A 7 -24.14 -12.67 0.73
C ALA A 7 -24.68 -12.18 -0.63
N VAL A 8 -24.82 -10.85 -0.77
CA VAL A 8 -25.30 -10.18 -2.00
C VAL A 8 -24.19 -9.80 -2.97
N GLN A 9 -22.94 -10.09 -2.62
CA GLN A 9 -21.77 -9.82 -3.47
C GLN A 9 -21.76 -10.76 -4.69
N ASP A 10 -21.20 -10.29 -5.79
CA ASP A 10 -21.13 -11.02 -7.06
C ASP A 10 -20.05 -12.12 -7.04
N TYR A 11 -19.10 -12.06 -6.10
CA TYR A 11 -18.09 -13.10 -5.90
C TYR A 11 -17.74 -13.27 -4.42
N SER A 12 -17.33 -14.48 -4.06
CA SER A 12 -17.09 -14.87 -2.66
C SER A 12 -15.92 -14.16 -1.97
N GLY A 13 -15.02 -13.57 -2.74
CA GLY A 13 -13.87 -12.81 -2.25
C GLY A 13 -14.12 -11.31 -2.02
N ALA A 14 -15.35 -10.81 -2.23
CA ALA A 14 -15.67 -9.41 -1.97
C ALA A 14 -15.60 -9.11 -0.47
N HIS A 15 -14.72 -8.23 -0.07
CA HIS A 15 -14.57 -7.77 1.31
C HIS A 15 -14.27 -6.26 1.36
N THR A 16 -14.49 -5.69 2.52
CA THR A 16 -14.17 -4.29 2.79
C THR A 16 -13.25 -4.24 4.00
N ASP A 17 -12.12 -3.57 3.83
CA ASP A 17 -11.16 -3.37 4.90
C ASP A 17 -11.48 -2.08 5.66
N PHE A 18 -11.42 -2.16 6.99
CA PHE A 18 -11.63 -1.03 7.87
C PHE A 18 -10.36 -0.76 8.68
N LEU A 19 -9.90 0.48 8.67
CA LEU A 19 -8.83 0.94 9.55
C LEU A 19 -9.44 1.54 10.83
N VAL A 20 -8.98 1.02 11.97
CA VAL A 20 -9.31 1.58 13.28
C VAL A 20 -8.26 2.61 13.63
N LEU A 21 -8.68 3.85 13.79
CA LEU A 21 -7.80 4.97 14.15
C LEU A 21 -7.69 5.13 15.66
N ALA A 22 -6.48 5.42 16.14
CA ALA A 22 -6.20 5.71 17.53
C ALA A 22 -5.08 6.78 17.64
N PRO A 23 -4.85 7.39 18.79
CA PRO A 23 -3.70 8.25 19.01
C PRO A 23 -2.40 7.55 18.66
N ARG A 24 -1.47 8.27 18.03
CA ARG A 24 -0.23 7.71 17.45
C ARG A 24 0.57 6.88 18.46
N GLU A 25 0.72 7.38 19.67
CA GLU A 25 1.49 6.71 20.73
C GLU A 25 0.88 5.34 21.08
N ALA A 26 -0.44 5.28 21.19
CA ALA A 26 -1.14 4.02 21.49
C ALA A 26 -1.04 3.01 20.35
N VAL A 27 -1.02 3.47 19.09
CA VAL A 27 -0.90 2.59 17.92
C VAL A 27 0.52 2.04 17.80
N VAL A 28 1.53 2.90 17.92
CA VAL A 28 2.94 2.50 17.77
C VAL A 28 3.32 1.47 18.83
N GLU A 29 3.02 1.74 20.09
CA GLU A 29 3.35 0.84 21.20
C GLU A 29 2.66 -0.52 21.05
N ARG A 30 1.36 -0.50 20.78
CA ARG A 30 0.58 -1.74 20.60
C ARG A 30 1.07 -2.57 19.44
N ASN A 31 1.37 -1.95 18.29
CA ASN A 31 1.82 -2.69 17.11
C ASN A 31 3.24 -3.18 17.26
N ARG A 32 4.14 -2.41 17.89
CA ARG A 32 5.50 -2.85 18.19
C ARG A 32 5.52 -4.13 19.03
N LEU A 33 4.65 -4.20 20.05
CA LEU A 33 4.51 -5.39 20.89
C LEU A 33 3.91 -6.59 20.13
N ARG A 34 2.98 -6.36 19.22
CA ARG A 34 2.32 -7.41 18.43
C ARG A 34 3.18 -7.91 17.29
N CYS A 35 3.81 -7.04 16.53
CA CYS A 35 4.65 -7.40 15.40
C CYS A 35 5.94 -8.10 15.83
N ALA A 36 6.41 -7.89 17.06
CA ALA A 36 7.51 -8.65 17.65
C ALA A 36 7.18 -10.16 17.82
N SER A 37 5.91 -10.54 17.77
CA SER A 37 5.43 -11.92 18.00
C SER A 37 5.15 -12.74 16.73
N LYS A 38 5.76 -12.42 15.57
CA LYS A 38 5.63 -13.11 14.28
C LYS A 38 4.44 -12.74 13.39
N ALA A 39 3.62 -11.77 13.74
CA ALA A 39 2.63 -11.26 12.80
C ALA A 39 3.32 -10.38 11.75
N SER A 40 3.00 -10.58 10.48
CA SER A 40 3.41 -9.65 9.42
C SER A 40 2.73 -8.31 9.64
N CYS A 41 3.52 -7.24 9.61
CA CYS A 41 3.01 -5.88 9.68
C CYS A 41 3.03 -5.23 8.31
N GLU A 42 1.98 -4.49 8.01
CA GLU A 42 1.94 -3.58 6.89
C GLU A 42 2.05 -2.14 7.37
N SER A 43 2.65 -1.32 6.54
CA SER A 43 2.75 0.13 6.74
C SER A 43 2.19 0.88 5.57
N ILE A 44 1.44 1.94 5.86
CA ILE A 44 1.05 2.92 4.86
C ILE A 44 1.92 4.16 5.06
N ILE A 45 2.66 4.53 4.04
CA ILE A 45 3.47 5.74 4.02
C ILE A 45 2.99 6.69 2.95
N THR A 46 3.32 7.96 3.07
CA THR A 46 3.20 8.91 1.97
C THR A 46 4.56 9.49 1.66
N VAL A 47 4.87 9.60 0.38
CA VAL A 47 6.09 10.22 -0.14
C VAL A 47 5.71 11.37 -1.04
N ILE A 48 6.36 12.51 -0.84
CA ILE A 48 6.23 13.67 -1.70
C ILE A 48 7.61 13.94 -2.29
N PRO A 49 7.80 13.69 -3.60
CA PRO A 49 9.09 13.92 -4.24
C PRO A 49 9.40 15.40 -4.31
N LEU A 50 10.66 15.73 -4.13
CA LEU A 50 11.18 17.10 -4.24
C LEU A 50 11.02 17.62 -5.69
N PHE A 51 11.21 16.75 -6.66
CA PHE A 51 11.10 17.06 -8.08
C PHE A 51 9.98 16.24 -8.72
N THR A 52 9.33 16.80 -9.71
CA THR A 52 8.31 16.14 -10.52
C THR A 52 8.81 15.98 -11.94
N GLY A 53 8.50 14.84 -12.56
CA GLY A 53 8.91 14.60 -13.94
C GLY A 53 8.92 13.11 -14.31
N PRO A 54 9.29 12.82 -15.56
CA PRO A 54 9.44 11.45 -16.01
C PRO A 54 10.47 10.69 -15.16
N GLY A 55 10.15 9.47 -14.76
CA GLY A 55 11.07 8.61 -14.01
C GLY A 55 10.99 8.73 -12.48
N VAL A 56 10.36 9.75 -11.91
CA VAL A 56 10.25 9.90 -10.44
C VAL A 56 9.66 8.66 -9.77
N VAL A 57 8.58 8.11 -10.33
CA VAL A 57 7.96 6.89 -9.80
C VAL A 57 8.88 5.70 -9.97
N ALA A 58 9.58 5.58 -11.09
CA ALA A 58 10.51 4.48 -11.34
C ALA A 58 11.66 4.49 -10.33
N ASN A 59 12.27 5.66 -10.08
CA ASN A 59 13.32 5.82 -9.08
C ASN A 59 12.84 5.44 -7.68
N LEU A 60 11.64 5.88 -7.31
CA LEU A 60 11.04 5.53 -6.02
C LEU A 60 10.80 4.00 -5.90
N LEU A 61 10.33 3.36 -6.96
CA LEU A 61 10.13 1.91 -7.00
C LEU A 61 11.45 1.14 -6.90
N ASP A 62 12.51 1.66 -7.51
CA ASP A 62 13.85 1.07 -7.44
C ASP A 62 14.36 1.08 -5.99
N VAL A 63 14.15 2.16 -5.24
CA VAL A 63 14.53 2.23 -3.81
C VAL A 63 13.87 1.12 -3.00
N PHE A 64 12.59 0.85 -3.20
CA PHE A 64 11.90 -0.24 -2.50
C PHE A 64 12.40 -1.61 -2.92
N ARG A 65 12.55 -1.83 -4.23
CA ARG A 65 13.07 -3.09 -4.79
C ARG A 65 14.46 -3.41 -4.26
N ASP A 66 15.36 -2.44 -4.30
CA ASP A 66 16.77 -2.64 -3.95
C ASP A 66 16.95 -2.90 -2.44
N ASN A 67 16.01 -2.43 -1.62
CA ASN A 67 15.93 -2.74 -0.21
C ASN A 67 15.06 -3.97 0.12
N GLY A 68 14.59 -4.71 -0.89
CA GLY A 68 13.83 -5.94 -0.73
C GLY A 68 12.45 -5.75 -0.08
N LEU A 69 11.84 -4.57 -0.25
CA LEU A 69 10.50 -4.27 0.24
C LEU A 69 9.44 -4.62 -0.80
N ASN A 70 8.42 -5.33 -0.35
CA ASN A 70 7.24 -5.63 -1.16
C ASN A 70 6.20 -4.52 -1.02
N MET A 71 5.77 -3.97 -2.15
CA MET A 71 4.73 -2.97 -2.22
C MET A 71 3.41 -3.61 -2.65
N THR A 72 2.39 -3.46 -1.83
CA THR A 72 1.06 -4.03 -2.08
C THR A 72 0.09 -3.03 -2.71
N SER A 73 0.35 -1.73 -2.56
CA SER A 73 -0.46 -0.67 -3.16
C SER A 73 0.35 0.59 -3.43
N LEU A 74 0.04 1.26 -4.54
CA LEU A 74 0.56 2.58 -4.90
C LEU A 74 -0.58 3.45 -5.42
N ILE A 75 -0.83 4.57 -4.77
CA ILE A 75 -1.85 5.53 -5.16
C ILE A 75 -1.19 6.90 -5.29
N SER A 76 -1.28 7.52 -6.46
CA SER A 76 -0.86 8.90 -6.65
C SER A 76 -2.02 9.87 -6.44
N ARG A 77 -1.75 10.97 -5.76
CA ARG A 77 -2.73 12.04 -5.51
C ARG A 77 -2.10 13.40 -5.80
N PRO A 78 -2.75 14.27 -6.59
CA PRO A 78 -2.27 15.63 -6.79
C PRO A 78 -2.35 16.40 -5.46
N ILE A 79 -1.33 17.19 -5.19
CA ILE A 79 -1.30 18.10 -4.03
C ILE A 79 -1.78 19.47 -4.49
N LYS A 80 -2.70 20.08 -3.74
CA LYS A 80 -3.25 21.39 -4.05
C LYS A 80 -2.26 22.55 -3.86
N ALA A 81 -1.07 22.29 -3.33
CA ALA A 81 -0.11 23.33 -2.94
C ALA A 81 0.74 23.87 -4.10
N ALA A 82 0.97 23.05 -5.16
CA ALA A 82 1.75 23.46 -6.33
C ALA A 82 1.31 22.67 -7.56
N ASP A 83 1.27 23.32 -8.70
CA ASP A 83 0.93 22.67 -9.97
C ASP A 83 1.93 21.55 -10.31
N GLY A 84 1.41 20.37 -10.62
CA GLY A 84 2.21 19.22 -11.05
C GLY A 84 2.88 18.44 -9.93
N THR A 85 2.65 18.78 -8.65
CA THR A 85 3.17 18.01 -7.51
C THR A 85 2.21 16.91 -7.10
N TYR A 86 2.76 15.71 -6.88
CA TYR A 86 2.01 14.55 -6.47
C TYR A 86 2.49 14.03 -5.12
N SER A 87 1.58 13.47 -4.35
CA SER A 87 1.86 12.63 -3.20
C SER A 87 1.61 11.18 -3.58
N PHE A 88 2.54 10.32 -3.25
CA PHE A 88 2.40 8.88 -3.41
C PHE A 88 2.03 8.26 -2.07
N VAL A 89 0.87 7.63 -1.99
CA VAL A 89 0.45 6.84 -0.83
C VAL A 89 0.77 5.39 -1.15
N ILE A 90 1.62 4.79 -0.34
CA ILE A 90 2.23 3.49 -0.61
C ILE A 90 1.94 2.56 0.58
N THR A 91 1.48 1.35 0.30
CA THR A 91 1.36 0.29 1.29
C THR A 91 2.50 -0.70 1.09
N LEU A 92 3.22 -1.00 2.17
CA LEU A 92 4.40 -1.86 2.20
C LEU A 92 4.18 -3.00 3.18
N ASP A 93 4.60 -4.20 2.78
CA ASP A 93 4.59 -5.40 3.62
C ASP A 93 5.83 -5.42 4.52
N ALA A 94 5.93 -4.41 5.36
CA ALA A 94 7.01 -4.23 6.32
C ALA A 94 6.61 -3.29 7.45
N ALA A 95 7.24 -3.44 8.60
CA ALA A 95 7.09 -2.52 9.73
C ALA A 95 8.07 -1.35 9.64
N PRO A 96 7.72 -0.15 10.12
CA PRO A 96 8.60 1.02 10.03
C PRO A 96 9.93 0.86 10.79
N TRP A 97 9.99 -0.04 11.77
CA TRP A 97 11.19 -0.33 12.56
C TRP A 97 12.07 -1.44 11.97
N ASP A 98 11.68 -2.06 10.86
CA ASP A 98 12.49 -3.05 10.17
C ASP A 98 13.71 -2.37 9.52
N ALA A 99 14.85 -3.07 9.52
CA ALA A 99 16.12 -2.50 9.08
C ALA A 99 16.09 -2.02 7.61
N ASN A 100 15.45 -2.78 6.74
CA ASN A 100 15.25 -2.44 5.34
C ASN A 100 14.32 -1.22 5.16
N MET A 101 13.28 -1.11 5.97
CA MET A 101 12.38 0.06 5.96
C MET A 101 13.10 1.32 6.45
N GLN A 102 13.96 1.19 7.46
CA GLN A 102 14.79 2.28 7.95
C GLN A 102 15.85 2.70 6.91
N ALA A 103 16.36 1.78 6.12
CA ALA A 103 17.28 2.08 5.02
C ALA A 103 16.56 2.90 3.93
N VAL A 104 15.37 2.48 3.55
CA VAL A 104 14.53 3.21 2.59
C VAL A 104 14.19 4.63 3.06
N PHE A 105 13.83 4.82 4.32
CA PHE A 105 13.54 6.16 4.84
C PHE A 105 14.76 7.07 4.72
N ARG A 106 15.94 6.59 5.05
CA ARG A 106 17.19 7.37 4.90
C ARG A 106 17.47 7.72 3.45
N GLU A 107 17.32 6.76 2.53
CA GLU A 107 17.55 6.97 1.11
C GLU A 107 16.58 8.00 0.52
N ILE A 108 15.28 7.91 0.86
CA ILE A 108 14.27 8.89 0.45
C ILE A 108 14.61 10.30 0.99
N GLU A 109 15.01 10.41 2.26
CA GLU A 109 15.39 11.68 2.86
C GLU A 109 16.69 12.24 2.28
N GLU A 110 17.68 11.40 1.96
CA GLU A 110 18.93 11.81 1.30
C GLU A 110 18.69 12.34 -0.12
N HIS A 111 17.68 11.84 -0.83
CA HIS A 111 17.25 12.41 -2.10
C HIS A 111 16.52 13.75 -1.95
N GLY A 112 16.20 14.14 -0.72
CA GLY A 112 15.46 15.38 -0.42
C GLY A 112 13.94 15.22 -0.51
N ASP A 113 13.45 14.02 -0.71
CA ASP A 113 12.03 13.71 -0.75
C ASP A 113 11.44 13.71 0.67
N TRP A 114 10.17 14.07 0.76
CA TRP A 114 9.49 14.07 2.05
C TRP A 114 8.72 12.76 2.25
N VAL A 115 8.91 12.14 3.43
CA VAL A 115 8.23 10.89 3.79
C VAL A 115 7.52 11.00 5.12
N LYS A 116 6.35 10.36 5.23
CA LYS A 116 5.57 10.28 6.47
C LYS A 116 4.88 8.93 6.58
N ILE A 117 4.96 8.33 7.76
CA ILE A 117 4.20 7.14 8.10
C ILE A 117 2.77 7.57 8.44
N LEU A 118 1.79 7.03 7.72
CA LEU A 118 0.37 7.30 7.94
C LEU A 118 -0.27 6.26 8.86
N ALA A 119 0.07 4.98 8.67
CA ALA A 119 -0.48 3.88 9.43
C ALA A 119 0.50 2.72 9.54
N VAL A 120 0.35 1.94 10.61
CA VAL A 120 0.99 0.63 10.80
C VAL A 120 -0.07 -0.28 11.38
N TYR A 121 -0.22 -1.46 10.81
CA TYR A 121 -1.19 -2.44 11.28
C TYR A 121 -0.70 -3.87 11.07
N GLU A 122 -1.26 -4.76 11.89
CA GLU A 122 -1.02 -6.19 11.77
C GLU A 122 -1.85 -6.74 10.62
N GLN A 123 -1.19 -7.37 9.67
CA GLN A 123 -1.89 -8.12 8.63
C GLN A 123 -2.47 -9.39 9.24
N ARG A 124 -3.78 -9.55 9.18
CA ARG A 124 -4.41 -10.82 9.52
C ARG A 124 -4.43 -11.69 8.27
N ASP A 125 -4.07 -12.95 8.44
CA ASP A 125 -4.22 -13.97 7.39
C ASP A 125 -5.70 -14.10 7.01
N ILE A 126 -6.12 -13.31 6.04
CA ILE A 126 -7.33 -13.59 5.30
C ILE A 126 -6.91 -14.52 4.19
N ALA A 127 -7.50 -15.71 4.13
CA ALA A 127 -7.24 -16.65 3.05
C ALA A 127 -7.48 -15.97 1.71
N HIS A 128 -6.42 -15.58 1.03
CA HIS A 128 -6.49 -15.01 -0.31
C HIS A 128 -6.97 -16.09 -1.28
N VAL A 129 -8.05 -15.83 -1.98
CA VAL A 129 -8.49 -16.69 -3.08
C VAL A 129 -7.47 -16.52 -4.22
N PRO A 130 -6.80 -17.60 -4.67
CA PRO A 130 -5.86 -17.51 -5.77
C PRO A 130 -6.49 -16.87 -7.02
N VAL A 131 -5.73 -16.04 -7.73
CA VAL A 131 -6.21 -15.36 -8.95
C VAL A 131 -6.83 -16.32 -9.96
N ALA A 132 -6.30 -17.55 -10.05
CA ALA A 132 -6.85 -18.60 -10.90
C ALA A 132 -8.30 -19.00 -10.57
N GLN A 133 -8.77 -18.68 -9.35
CA GLN A 133 -10.15 -18.94 -8.92
C GLN A 133 -11.05 -17.71 -9.06
N TRP A 134 -10.51 -16.59 -9.48
CA TRP A 134 -11.29 -15.41 -9.78
C TRP A 134 -12.09 -15.65 -11.06
N ASN A 135 -13.33 -15.16 -11.07
CA ASN A 135 -14.19 -15.25 -12.26
C ASN A 135 -13.81 -14.16 -13.28
N LEU A 136 -12.52 -14.14 -13.66
CA LEU A 136 -12.02 -13.22 -14.66
C LEU A 136 -12.38 -13.74 -16.05
N PRO A 137 -12.72 -12.88 -17.02
CA PRO A 137 -12.89 -13.28 -18.40
C PRO A 137 -11.62 -13.98 -18.87
N GLN A 138 -11.76 -15.18 -19.45
CA GLN A 138 -10.60 -15.95 -19.93
C GLN A 138 -9.89 -15.29 -21.13
N VAL A 139 -10.58 -14.35 -21.78
CA VAL A 139 -10.02 -13.54 -22.87
C VAL A 139 -9.87 -12.12 -22.35
N GLY A 140 -8.65 -11.71 -22.07
CA GLY A 140 -8.33 -10.30 -21.85
C GLY A 140 -8.74 -9.45 -23.05
N ILE A 141 -8.79 -8.14 -22.88
CA ILE A 141 -8.98 -7.22 -24.01
C ILE A 141 -7.83 -7.48 -25.00
N ASN A 142 -8.19 -8.04 -26.15
CA ASN A 142 -7.23 -8.20 -27.22
C ASN A 142 -6.93 -6.80 -27.80
N PRO A 143 -5.72 -6.26 -27.62
CA PRO A 143 -5.40 -4.94 -28.14
C PRO A 143 -5.50 -4.82 -29.66
N MET A 144 -5.56 -5.96 -30.36
CA MET A 144 -5.76 -5.99 -31.80
C MET A 144 -7.22 -5.85 -32.25
N LEU A 145 -8.18 -5.83 -31.30
CA LEU A 145 -9.61 -5.62 -31.58
C LEU A 145 -10.09 -4.20 -31.28
N VAL A 146 -9.21 -3.31 -30.92
CA VAL A 146 -9.48 -1.85 -30.86
C VAL A 146 -9.09 -1.28 -32.22
N GLU A 147 -9.79 -1.68 -33.27
CA GLU A 147 -9.79 -0.98 -34.54
C GLU A 147 -11.00 -0.04 -34.54
N GLU A 148 -10.69 1.28 -34.60
CA GLU A 148 -11.48 2.45 -35.06
C GLU A 148 -12.83 2.71 -34.38
#